data_52f68559acf52662628e42662dd520f3
#
_entry.id   52f68559acf52662628e42662dd520f3
#
_cell.length_a   1.000
_cell.length_b   1.000
_cell.length_c   1.000
_cell.angle_alpha   90.00
_cell.angle_beta   90.00
_cell.angle_gamma   90.00
#
_symmetry.space_group_name_H-M   'P 1'
#
loop_
_entity.id
_entity.type
_entity.pdbx_description
1 polymer ?
#
loop_
_entity_poly.entity_id
_entity_poly.type
_entity_poly.pdbx_seq_one_letter_code
_entity_poly.pdbx_strand_id
1 'polypeptide(L)'
;MRLRLTAALLCATTLAGAGAAPASAHPMHTSEVLLGVQSGRVAGQIRLPVDRLAVVLHGAPTPAAVQRYVRARIGAAGADGRRWRIAVGGAHAATVDGVRDLVLPLVLTPADGKVTDFTLRYDVIIDRLVTHKAIATMGGKLLGVFDWDTKALGVHAGGGSWLQGFLSAVRLGVQHIGTGADHLLFLLMLLVPAPLVARGRWRRSDDPRRSALRVVHVVSAFALGHSMTLALASLGVVHVPAQLVECLIALSILVSAIHALRPLIPGGEALIGFGFGLVHGLAFATLLGTLGLSGGALVSSLFGFNLGIELTQLLVVALLMPSLYLLSRSGAYGVLRVGLALAGVVLAGAWLLERSGLIGADPLDGVTNALIARPFVVAGAFALAAAVGRYGPLAEHTAIIVLTAFRPRRRREYQE
;
A
#
# COMPACT_ATOMS: atom_id res chain seq x y z
N MET A 1 -28.46 -20.82 -1.89
CA MET A 1 -27.26 -20.12 -2.33
C MET A 1 -27.53 -19.00 -3.35
N ARG A 2 -28.39 -19.20 -4.34
CA ARG A 2 -28.73 -18.18 -5.37
C ARG A 2 -29.42 -16.91 -4.83
N LEU A 3 -30.27 -17.00 -3.80
CA LEU A 3 -30.97 -15.83 -3.20
C LEU A 3 -30.02 -14.88 -2.43
N ARG A 4 -28.88 -15.36 -1.96
CA ARG A 4 -27.93 -14.53 -1.17
C ARG A 4 -26.95 -13.75 -2.06
N LEU A 5 -26.67 -14.23 -3.28
CA LEU A 5 -25.90 -13.50 -4.28
C LEU A 5 -26.72 -12.36 -4.91
N THR A 6 -28.02 -12.57 -5.12
CA THR A 6 -28.93 -11.53 -5.65
C THR A 6 -29.15 -10.39 -4.67
N ALA A 7 -29.18 -10.65 -3.37
CA ALA A 7 -29.27 -9.61 -2.34
C ALA A 7 -28.01 -8.73 -2.26
N ALA A 8 -26.83 -9.30 -2.44
CA ALA A 8 -25.56 -8.56 -2.48
C ALA A 8 -25.43 -7.70 -3.75
N LEU A 9 -25.92 -8.20 -4.92
CA LEU A 9 -25.98 -7.40 -6.15
C LEU A 9 -27.00 -6.27 -6.08
N LEU A 10 -28.17 -6.50 -5.48
CA LEU A 10 -29.18 -5.45 -5.31
C LEU A 10 -28.72 -4.33 -4.35
N CYS A 11 -27.99 -4.65 -3.27
CA CYS A 11 -27.39 -3.62 -2.43
C CYS A 11 -26.36 -2.76 -3.15
N ALA A 12 -25.60 -3.34 -4.09
CA ALA A 12 -24.62 -2.60 -4.89
C ALA A 12 -25.28 -1.64 -5.90
N THR A 13 -26.47 -1.99 -6.43
CA THR A 13 -27.17 -1.15 -7.41
C THR A 13 -28.01 -0.03 -6.80
N THR A 14 -28.48 -0.18 -5.54
CA THR A 14 -29.21 0.88 -4.85
C THR A 14 -28.30 1.99 -4.28
N LEU A 15 -27.01 1.72 -4.06
CA LEU A 15 -26.02 2.72 -3.66
C LEU A 15 -25.57 3.65 -4.80
N ALA A 16 -25.80 3.26 -6.05
CA ALA A 16 -25.42 4.06 -7.23
C ALA A 16 -26.43 5.20 -7.57
N GLY A 17 -27.58 5.26 -6.89
CA GLY A 17 -28.68 6.18 -7.23
C GLY A 17 -28.85 7.40 -6.30
N ALA A 18 -28.12 7.50 -5.22
CA ALA A 18 -28.14 8.68 -4.38
C ALA A 18 -27.12 9.70 -4.90
N GLY A 19 -27.59 10.81 -5.47
CA GLY A 19 -26.76 11.92 -5.93
C GLY A 19 -26.00 12.56 -4.77
N ALA A 20 -24.96 11.90 -4.28
CA ALA A 20 -23.98 12.46 -3.37
C ALA A 20 -23.08 13.41 -4.16
N ALA A 21 -22.82 14.60 -3.60
CA ALA A 21 -21.73 15.45 -4.09
C ALA A 21 -20.46 14.60 -4.21
N PRO A 22 -19.63 14.80 -5.25
CA PRO A 22 -18.44 13.97 -5.45
C PRO A 22 -17.56 14.09 -4.21
N ALA A 23 -17.57 13.06 -3.37
CA ALA A 23 -16.54 12.89 -2.37
C ALA A 23 -15.23 12.70 -3.12
N SER A 24 -14.24 13.46 -2.74
CA SER A 24 -12.89 13.37 -3.28
C SER A 24 -12.34 12.00 -2.86
N ALA A 25 -12.52 11.00 -3.72
CA ALA A 25 -11.79 9.76 -3.62
C ALA A 25 -10.30 10.11 -3.55
N HIS A 26 -9.54 9.49 -2.65
CA HIS A 26 -8.12 9.77 -2.47
C HIS A 26 -7.29 8.78 -3.30
N PRO A 27 -7.13 9.00 -4.63
CA PRO A 27 -6.12 8.26 -5.38
C PRO A 27 -4.76 8.52 -4.72
N MET A 28 -3.79 7.62 -4.91
CA MET A 28 -2.45 7.86 -4.40
C MET A 28 -1.94 9.18 -4.99
N HIS A 29 -2.02 10.26 -4.20
CA HIS A 29 -1.65 11.62 -4.60
C HIS A 29 -0.12 11.73 -4.67
N THR A 30 0.46 11.17 -5.73
CA THR A 30 1.88 11.26 -6.05
C THR A 30 2.11 12.42 -7.01
N SER A 31 3.24 13.11 -6.84
CA SER A 31 3.71 14.05 -7.85
C SER A 31 4.35 13.32 -9.01
N GLU A 32 4.31 13.91 -10.19
CA GLU A 32 4.96 13.38 -11.39
C GLU A 32 5.97 14.38 -11.94
N VAL A 33 7.15 13.89 -12.33
CA VAL A 33 8.20 14.66 -12.98
C VAL A 33 8.48 14.03 -14.34
N LEU A 34 7.86 14.58 -15.38
CA LEU A 34 7.93 14.04 -16.74
C LEU A 34 8.94 14.85 -17.55
N LEU A 35 10.06 14.20 -17.95
CA LEU A 35 11.16 14.85 -18.60
C LEU A 35 11.42 14.30 -20.02
N GLY A 36 12.01 15.11 -20.86
CA GLY A 36 12.50 14.72 -22.18
C GLY A 36 13.73 15.51 -22.58
N VAL A 37 14.64 14.90 -23.32
CA VAL A 37 15.79 15.60 -23.88
C VAL A 37 15.34 16.37 -25.11
N GLN A 38 15.63 17.66 -25.14
CA GLN A 38 15.46 18.55 -26.30
C GLN A 38 16.81 19.19 -26.61
N SER A 39 16.97 19.77 -27.79
CA SER A 39 18.21 20.39 -28.27
C SER A 39 19.03 21.11 -27.18
N GLY A 40 20.01 20.44 -26.56
CA GLY A 40 20.92 21.01 -25.56
C GLY A 40 20.31 21.28 -24.17
N ARG A 41 19.10 20.81 -23.88
CA ARG A 41 18.40 20.99 -22.60
C ARG A 41 17.50 19.82 -22.28
N VAL A 42 17.11 19.69 -21.03
CA VAL A 42 16.04 18.79 -20.59
C VAL A 42 14.79 19.63 -20.32
N ALA A 43 13.70 19.29 -20.99
CA ALA A 43 12.44 19.99 -20.82
C ALA A 43 11.33 19.01 -20.47
N GLY A 44 10.31 19.49 -19.75
CA GLY A 44 9.21 18.65 -19.35
C GLY A 44 8.22 19.40 -18.47
N GLN A 45 7.53 18.65 -17.61
CA GLN A 45 6.53 19.23 -16.71
C GLN A 45 6.56 18.50 -15.36
N ILE A 46 6.12 19.23 -14.35
CA ILE A 46 5.84 18.69 -13.01
C ILE A 46 4.34 18.75 -12.82
N ARG A 47 3.74 17.65 -12.35
CA ARG A 47 2.34 17.59 -11.95
C ARG A 47 2.27 17.44 -10.45
N LEU A 48 1.47 18.26 -9.81
CA LEU A 48 1.37 18.37 -8.35
C LEU A 48 -0.08 18.30 -7.92
N PRO A 49 -0.46 17.36 -7.02
CA PRO A 49 -1.81 17.27 -6.49
C PRO A 49 -2.18 18.51 -5.67
N VAL A 50 -3.31 19.13 -6.00
CA VAL A 50 -3.76 20.39 -5.40
C VAL A 50 -4.00 20.28 -3.91
N ASP A 51 -4.58 19.17 -3.45
CA ASP A 51 -4.86 18.89 -2.05
C ASP A 51 -3.58 18.81 -1.20
N ARG A 52 -2.54 18.13 -1.70
CA ARG A 52 -1.25 18.04 -1.02
C ARG A 52 -0.53 19.39 -0.97
N LEU A 53 -0.62 20.16 -2.04
CA LEU A 53 -0.10 21.52 -2.05
C LEU A 53 -0.83 22.42 -1.06
N ALA A 54 -2.15 22.30 -0.94
CA ALA A 54 -2.94 23.07 0.02
C ALA A 54 -2.50 22.82 1.48
N VAL A 55 -2.20 21.56 1.82
CA VAL A 55 -1.65 21.19 3.14
C VAL A 55 -0.28 21.85 3.37
N VAL A 56 0.61 21.75 2.40
CA VAL A 56 2.00 22.25 2.52
C VAL A 56 2.09 23.75 2.53
N LEU A 57 1.22 24.43 1.77
CA LEU A 57 1.17 25.91 1.66
C LEU A 57 0.20 26.55 2.67
N HIS A 58 -0.43 25.74 3.55
CA HIS A 58 -1.39 26.19 4.56
C HIS A 58 -2.57 27.00 3.99
N GLY A 59 -3.11 26.57 2.85
CA GLY A 59 -4.26 27.20 2.21
C GLY A 59 -4.32 26.96 0.70
N ALA A 60 -5.25 27.63 0.03
CA ALA A 60 -5.43 27.51 -1.41
C ALA A 60 -4.15 27.91 -2.18
N PRO A 61 -3.57 27.00 -2.99
CA PRO A 61 -2.30 27.27 -3.67
C PRO A 61 -2.49 28.28 -4.81
N THR A 62 -1.87 29.46 -4.68
CA THR A 62 -1.81 30.42 -5.79
C THR A 62 -0.69 30.05 -6.77
N PRO A 63 -0.87 30.27 -8.10
CA PRO A 63 0.13 29.90 -9.09
C PRO A 63 1.54 30.46 -8.80
N ALA A 64 1.63 31.71 -8.35
CA ALA A 64 2.91 32.36 -8.02
C ALA A 64 3.56 31.75 -6.74
N ALA A 65 2.78 31.39 -5.74
CA ALA A 65 3.29 30.73 -4.54
C ALA A 65 3.82 29.33 -4.85
N VAL A 66 3.08 28.56 -5.66
CA VAL A 66 3.49 27.23 -6.11
C VAL A 66 4.77 27.30 -6.93
N GLN A 67 4.86 28.20 -7.89
CA GLN A 67 6.05 28.36 -8.72
C GLN A 67 7.31 28.68 -7.87
N ARG A 68 7.20 29.58 -6.91
CA ARG A 68 8.31 29.92 -5.98
C ARG A 68 8.70 28.73 -5.12
N TYR A 69 7.70 28.00 -4.60
CA TYR A 69 7.89 26.84 -3.75
C TYR A 69 8.62 25.72 -4.50
N VAL A 70 8.18 25.39 -5.73
CA VAL A 70 8.80 24.36 -6.59
C VAL A 70 10.23 24.76 -6.96
N ARG A 71 10.44 26.03 -7.40
CA ARG A 71 11.77 26.50 -7.82
C ARG A 71 12.81 26.41 -6.72
N ALA A 72 12.42 26.56 -5.46
CA ALA A 72 13.33 26.45 -4.32
C ALA A 72 13.71 25.00 -3.97
N ARG A 73 12.95 24.01 -4.47
CA ARG A 73 13.04 22.59 -4.07
C ARG A 73 13.39 21.63 -5.20
N ILE A 74 13.71 22.16 -6.36
CA ILE A 74 14.22 21.38 -7.48
C ILE A 74 15.61 21.84 -7.85
N GLY A 75 16.48 20.89 -8.18
CA GLY A 75 17.85 21.14 -8.53
C GLY A 75 18.36 20.16 -9.57
N ALA A 76 19.30 20.57 -10.41
CA ALA A 76 20.04 19.69 -11.29
C ALA A 76 21.52 20.07 -11.30
N ALA A 77 22.39 19.07 -11.35
CA ALA A 77 23.84 19.25 -11.47
C ALA A 77 24.44 18.20 -12.39
N GLY A 78 25.36 18.59 -13.24
CA GLY A 78 26.10 17.67 -14.09
C GLY A 78 27.04 16.75 -13.29
N ALA A 79 27.60 15.74 -13.94
CA ALA A 79 28.60 14.85 -13.34
C ALA A 79 29.87 15.60 -12.87
N ASP A 80 30.12 16.76 -13.43
CA ASP A 80 31.19 17.69 -13.06
C ASP A 80 30.86 18.55 -11.80
N GLY A 81 29.68 18.35 -11.21
CA GLY A 81 29.18 19.10 -10.05
C GLY A 81 28.65 20.50 -10.39
N ARG A 82 28.72 20.95 -11.64
CA ARG A 82 28.19 22.25 -12.04
C ARG A 82 26.66 22.25 -12.00
N ARG A 83 26.09 23.25 -11.34
CA ARG A 83 24.65 23.41 -11.27
C ARG A 83 24.07 23.85 -12.62
N TRP A 84 22.98 23.23 -13.01
CA TRP A 84 22.22 23.61 -14.20
C TRP A 84 21.27 24.79 -13.89
N ARG A 85 20.96 25.56 -14.90
CA ARG A 85 19.96 26.62 -14.80
C ARG A 85 18.56 25.96 -14.82
N ILE A 86 17.72 26.35 -13.87
CA ILE A 86 16.36 25.82 -13.73
C ILE A 86 15.37 26.92 -14.00
N ALA A 87 14.48 26.69 -14.97
CA ALA A 87 13.33 27.53 -15.22
C ALA A 87 12.06 26.73 -14.94
N VAL A 88 11.23 27.25 -14.04
CA VAL A 88 9.90 26.71 -13.71
C VAL A 88 8.88 27.68 -14.26
N GLY A 89 8.00 27.20 -15.14
CA GLY A 89 6.93 28.01 -15.74
C GLY A 89 5.77 28.28 -14.78
N GLY A 90 4.79 29.02 -15.25
CA GLY A 90 3.57 29.31 -14.50
C GLY A 90 2.76 28.04 -14.26
N ALA A 91 2.20 27.91 -13.05
CA ALA A 91 1.30 26.82 -12.72
C ALA A 91 -0.08 27.04 -13.38
N HIS A 92 -0.60 25.98 -14.01
CA HIS A 92 -1.97 25.96 -14.53
C HIS A 92 -2.69 24.71 -14.04
N ALA A 93 -4.00 24.83 -13.83
CA ALA A 93 -4.80 23.71 -13.39
C ALA A 93 -5.07 22.75 -14.56
N ALA A 94 -4.96 21.46 -14.31
CA ALA A 94 -5.36 20.40 -15.20
C ALA A 94 -6.17 19.36 -14.41
N THR A 95 -7.08 18.69 -15.08
CA THR A 95 -7.76 17.53 -14.51
C THR A 95 -7.22 16.29 -15.23
N VAL A 96 -6.55 15.44 -14.49
CA VAL A 96 -5.99 14.19 -14.99
C VAL A 96 -6.72 13.07 -14.26
N ASP A 97 -7.40 12.19 -14.99
CA ASP A 97 -8.17 11.06 -14.46
C ASP A 97 -9.15 11.44 -13.32
N GLY A 98 -9.79 12.62 -13.44
CA GLY A 98 -10.74 13.13 -12.46
C GLY A 98 -10.09 13.83 -11.25
N VAL A 99 -8.75 13.83 -11.13
CA VAL A 99 -8.01 14.50 -10.07
C VAL A 99 -7.58 15.90 -10.54
N ARG A 100 -7.71 16.88 -9.65
CA ARG A 100 -7.25 18.27 -9.91
C ARG A 100 -5.78 18.41 -9.57
N ASP A 101 -4.96 18.60 -10.61
CA ASP A 101 -3.53 18.81 -10.49
C ASP A 101 -3.15 20.24 -10.91
N LEU A 102 -2.01 20.70 -10.39
CA LEU A 102 -1.31 21.85 -10.93
C LEU A 102 -0.12 21.36 -11.76
N VAL A 103 -0.09 21.78 -13.02
CA VAL A 103 0.97 21.45 -13.96
C VAL A 103 1.88 22.66 -14.14
N LEU A 104 3.19 22.44 -14.00
CA LEU A 104 4.23 23.46 -14.17
C LEU A 104 5.24 23.00 -15.23
N PRO A 105 5.44 23.77 -16.30
CA PRO A 105 6.56 23.53 -17.21
C PRO A 105 7.90 23.62 -16.48
N LEU A 106 8.81 22.72 -16.82
CA LEU A 106 10.16 22.67 -16.27
C LEU A 106 11.20 22.62 -17.39
N VAL A 107 12.22 23.45 -17.28
CA VAL A 107 13.38 23.43 -18.20
C VAL A 107 14.66 23.43 -17.37
N LEU A 108 15.52 22.45 -17.63
CA LEU A 108 16.84 22.29 -17.04
C LEU A 108 17.88 22.50 -18.13
N THR A 109 18.74 23.52 -17.98
CA THR A 109 19.72 23.87 -19.00
C THR A 109 21.12 23.72 -18.43
N PRO A 110 21.95 22.82 -18.95
CA PRO A 110 23.36 22.70 -18.59
C PRO A 110 24.15 23.96 -18.96
N ALA A 111 25.25 24.23 -18.26
CA ALA A 111 26.05 25.42 -18.46
C ALA A 111 26.73 25.46 -19.84
N ASP A 112 27.09 24.30 -20.39
CA ASP A 112 27.75 24.11 -21.66
C ASP A 112 26.80 23.81 -22.84
N GLY A 113 25.49 23.78 -22.59
CA GLY A 113 24.51 23.44 -23.61
C GLY A 113 24.49 21.98 -24.06
N LYS A 114 25.26 21.08 -23.39
CA LYS A 114 25.27 19.65 -23.67
C LYS A 114 24.64 18.86 -22.57
N VAL A 115 23.61 18.11 -22.92
CA VAL A 115 22.94 17.19 -21.95
C VAL A 115 23.83 15.95 -21.82
N THR A 116 24.47 15.85 -20.68
CA THR A 116 25.23 14.67 -20.23
C THR A 116 24.53 14.06 -19.01
N ASP A 117 25.11 13.04 -18.41
CA ASP A 117 24.64 12.48 -17.16
C ASP A 117 24.59 13.56 -16.07
N PHE A 118 23.49 13.57 -15.30
CA PHE A 118 23.26 14.57 -14.27
C PHE A 118 22.54 14.00 -13.07
N THR A 119 22.58 14.70 -11.96
CA THR A 119 21.80 14.39 -10.77
C THR A 119 20.61 15.35 -10.69
N LEU A 120 19.39 14.81 -10.65
CA LEU A 120 18.17 15.55 -10.41
C LEU A 120 17.83 15.50 -8.92
N ARG A 121 17.69 16.67 -8.27
CA ARG A 121 17.18 16.81 -6.91
C ARG A 121 15.74 17.24 -6.94
N TYR A 122 14.92 16.65 -6.09
CA TYR A 122 13.50 16.98 -5.96
C TYR A 122 13.05 16.76 -4.51
N ASP A 123 12.48 17.80 -3.91
CA ASP A 123 12.03 17.80 -2.52
C ASP A 123 10.65 18.49 -2.36
N VAL A 124 9.94 18.69 -3.50
CA VAL A 124 8.63 19.36 -3.53
C VAL A 124 7.60 18.47 -2.83
N ILE A 125 6.87 19.04 -1.89
CA ILE A 125 5.91 18.37 -1.00
C ILE A 125 6.59 17.42 -0.01
N ILE A 126 7.59 16.66 -0.45
CA ILE A 126 8.33 15.67 0.35
C ILE A 126 8.99 16.33 1.58
N ASP A 127 9.44 17.58 1.47
CA ASP A 127 10.04 18.35 2.57
C ASP A 127 9.09 18.58 3.76
N ARG A 128 7.80 18.44 3.55
CA ARG A 128 6.75 18.67 4.55
C ARG A 128 5.89 17.42 4.83
N LEU A 129 5.74 16.56 3.84
CA LEU A 129 4.93 15.34 3.94
C LEU A 129 5.80 14.11 3.69
N VAL A 130 6.23 13.45 4.78
CA VAL A 130 7.12 12.26 4.75
C VAL A 130 6.56 11.13 3.91
N THR A 131 5.23 11.00 3.84
CA THR A 131 4.56 9.95 3.07
C THR A 131 4.42 10.28 1.58
N HIS A 132 4.70 11.54 1.18
CA HIS A 132 4.56 11.95 -0.21
C HIS A 132 5.67 11.36 -1.09
N LYS A 133 5.31 11.03 -2.32
CA LYS A 133 6.23 10.48 -3.33
C LYS A 133 6.11 11.27 -4.62
N ALA A 134 7.19 11.29 -5.38
CA ALA A 134 7.18 11.84 -6.73
C ALA A 134 7.85 10.85 -7.69
N ILE A 135 7.19 10.52 -8.79
CA ILE A 135 7.69 9.58 -9.78
C ILE A 135 8.31 10.38 -10.92
N ALA A 136 9.54 10.02 -11.27
CA ALA A 136 10.26 10.66 -12.36
C ALA A 136 10.38 9.74 -13.56
N THR A 137 10.10 10.28 -14.75
CA THR A 137 10.32 9.61 -16.03
C THR A 137 11.13 10.49 -16.98
N MET A 138 11.82 9.88 -17.92
CA MET A 138 12.51 10.58 -19.00
C MET A 138 12.41 9.80 -20.30
N GLY A 139 11.89 10.44 -21.34
CA GLY A 139 11.71 9.82 -22.65
C GLY A 139 10.84 8.56 -22.60
N GLY A 140 9.81 8.52 -21.77
CA GLY A 140 8.93 7.36 -21.60
C GLY A 140 9.55 6.18 -20.85
N LYS A 141 10.63 6.40 -20.08
CA LYS A 141 11.26 5.40 -19.22
C LYS A 141 11.22 5.87 -17.77
N LEU A 142 10.97 4.94 -16.85
CA LEU A 142 11.00 5.22 -15.41
C LEU A 142 12.46 5.49 -14.97
N LEU A 143 12.70 6.66 -14.38
CA LEU A 143 13.98 7.00 -13.76
C LEU A 143 14.05 6.53 -12.32
N GLY A 144 12.99 6.75 -11.55
CA GLY A 144 12.93 6.39 -10.15
C GLY A 144 11.82 7.14 -9.43
N VAL A 145 11.84 7.00 -8.10
CA VAL A 145 10.89 7.61 -7.19
C VAL A 145 11.65 8.46 -6.19
N PHE A 146 11.23 9.71 -6.04
CA PHE A 146 11.63 10.56 -4.94
C PHE A 146 10.72 10.30 -3.74
N ASP A 147 11.32 10.16 -2.59
CA ASP A 147 10.66 10.00 -1.31
C ASP A 147 11.48 10.69 -0.20
N TRP A 148 11.07 10.54 1.04
CA TRP A 148 11.78 11.13 2.18
C TRP A 148 13.26 10.74 2.24
N ASP A 149 13.60 9.50 1.91
CA ASP A 149 14.95 8.95 1.95
C ASP A 149 15.74 9.21 0.65
N THR A 150 15.03 9.39 -0.46
CA THR A 150 15.62 9.53 -1.81
C THR A 150 15.21 10.87 -2.41
N LYS A 151 16.00 11.90 -2.20
CA LYS A 151 15.77 13.26 -2.71
C LYS A 151 16.61 13.61 -3.93
N ALA A 152 17.40 12.66 -4.43
CA ALA A 152 18.25 12.82 -5.60
C ALA A 152 18.30 11.53 -6.42
N LEU A 153 18.18 11.67 -7.74
CA LEU A 153 18.28 10.56 -8.70
C LEU A 153 19.37 10.87 -9.72
N GLY A 154 20.23 9.89 -9.98
CA GLY A 154 21.15 9.93 -11.11
C GLY A 154 20.39 9.70 -12.41
N VAL A 155 20.54 10.59 -13.36
CA VAL A 155 19.88 10.56 -14.67
C VAL A 155 20.91 10.43 -15.77
N HIS A 156 20.82 9.37 -16.57
CA HIS A 156 21.66 9.20 -17.74
C HIS A 156 21.07 9.90 -18.96
N ALA A 157 21.87 10.65 -19.71
CA ALA A 157 21.44 11.44 -20.86
C ALA A 157 20.74 10.61 -21.96
N GLY A 158 21.09 9.32 -22.09
CA GLY A 158 20.41 8.37 -22.98
C GLY A 158 19.05 7.86 -22.50
N GLY A 159 18.53 8.43 -21.38
CA GLY A 159 17.33 7.91 -20.70
C GLY A 159 17.64 6.58 -20.03
N GLY A 160 17.68 6.47 -18.71
CA GLY A 160 18.06 5.33 -17.86
C GLY A 160 18.20 3.93 -18.48
N SER A 161 19.03 3.09 -17.91
CA SER A 161 19.13 1.70 -18.38
C SER A 161 17.81 0.98 -18.08
N TRP A 162 17.43 -0.03 -18.88
CA TRP A 162 16.25 -0.84 -18.60
C TRP A 162 16.30 -1.46 -17.18
N LEU A 163 17.52 -1.83 -16.73
CA LEU A 163 17.73 -2.38 -15.39
C LEU A 163 17.44 -1.35 -14.29
N GLN A 164 17.85 -0.11 -14.48
CA GLN A 164 17.52 0.98 -13.53
C GLN A 164 16.00 1.20 -13.45
N GLY A 165 15.33 1.25 -14.57
CA GLY A 165 13.85 1.36 -14.62
C GLY A 165 13.16 0.17 -13.95
N PHE A 166 13.63 -1.05 -14.23
CA PHE A 166 13.14 -2.28 -13.61
C PHE A 166 13.32 -2.27 -12.07
N LEU A 167 14.53 -1.98 -11.58
CA LEU A 167 14.80 -1.93 -10.14
C LEU A 167 14.02 -0.81 -9.43
N SER A 168 13.84 0.33 -10.11
CA SER A 168 12.98 1.41 -9.61
C SER A 168 11.52 0.98 -9.51
N ALA A 169 11.03 0.22 -10.48
CA ALA A 169 9.69 -0.35 -10.46
C ALA A 169 9.53 -1.40 -9.35
N VAL A 170 10.52 -2.29 -9.14
CA VAL A 170 10.54 -3.23 -8.00
C VAL A 170 10.45 -2.45 -6.67
N ARG A 171 11.28 -1.43 -6.49
CA ARG A 171 11.25 -0.58 -5.30
C ARG A 171 9.89 0.08 -5.12
N LEU A 172 9.27 0.58 -6.18
CA LEU A 172 7.94 1.17 -6.14
C LEU A 172 6.89 0.15 -5.69
N GLY A 173 6.95 -1.10 -6.18
CA GLY A 173 6.08 -2.19 -5.75
C GLY A 173 6.26 -2.55 -4.27
N VAL A 174 7.51 -2.62 -3.80
CA VAL A 174 7.83 -2.82 -2.37
C VAL A 174 7.22 -1.71 -1.52
N GLN A 175 7.41 -0.46 -1.91
CA GLN A 175 6.87 0.70 -1.19
C GLN A 175 5.34 0.75 -1.25
N HIS A 176 4.74 0.37 -2.37
CA HIS A 176 3.29 0.33 -2.56
C HIS A 176 2.61 -0.56 -1.50
N ILE A 177 3.11 -1.77 -1.31
CA ILE A 177 2.60 -2.69 -0.28
C ILE A 177 3.01 -2.22 1.13
N GLY A 178 4.27 -1.84 1.32
CA GLY A 178 4.81 -1.48 2.65
C GLY A 178 4.16 -0.25 3.28
N THR A 179 3.64 0.66 2.47
CA THR A 179 2.95 1.89 2.92
C THR A 179 1.44 1.88 2.64
N GLY A 180 0.94 0.86 1.93
CA GLY A 180 -0.49 0.71 1.60
C GLY A 180 -1.26 0.05 2.74
N ALA A 181 -2.01 0.85 3.52
CA ALA A 181 -2.87 0.36 4.60
C ALA A 181 -3.81 -0.74 4.14
N ASP A 182 -4.40 -0.54 2.97
CA ASP A 182 -5.36 -1.44 2.34
C ASP A 182 -4.78 -2.84 2.14
N HIS A 183 -3.57 -2.90 1.57
CA HIS A 183 -2.88 -4.15 1.30
C HIS A 183 -2.42 -4.86 2.57
N LEU A 184 -1.90 -4.10 3.54
CA LEU A 184 -1.44 -4.66 4.82
C LEU A 184 -2.62 -5.19 5.64
N LEU A 185 -3.73 -4.45 5.71
CA LEU A 185 -4.93 -4.88 6.43
C LEU A 185 -5.59 -6.08 5.71
N PHE A 186 -5.70 -6.02 4.38
CA PHE A 186 -6.18 -7.14 3.59
C PHE A 186 -5.36 -8.42 3.84
N LEU A 187 -4.03 -8.31 3.75
CA LEU A 187 -3.13 -9.42 3.99
C LEU A 187 -3.24 -9.96 5.42
N LEU A 188 -3.34 -9.07 6.42
CA LEU A 188 -3.56 -9.47 7.80
C LEU A 188 -4.88 -10.24 7.96
N MET A 189 -5.97 -9.79 7.33
CA MET A 189 -7.28 -10.47 7.39
C MET A 189 -7.24 -11.86 6.74
N LEU A 190 -6.41 -12.06 5.72
CA LEU A 190 -6.17 -13.39 5.13
C LEU A 190 -5.27 -14.27 6.00
N LEU A 191 -4.27 -13.68 6.67
CA LEU A 191 -3.31 -14.42 7.51
C LEU A 191 -3.92 -14.89 8.83
N VAL A 192 -4.80 -14.10 9.43
CA VAL A 192 -5.43 -14.42 10.71
C VAL A 192 -6.16 -15.79 10.69
N PRO A 193 -6.97 -16.18 9.70
CA PRO A 193 -7.55 -17.51 9.64
C PRO A 193 -6.61 -18.58 9.05
N ALA A 194 -5.46 -18.22 8.47
CA ALA A 194 -4.60 -19.14 7.72
C ALA A 194 -4.08 -20.36 8.52
N PRO A 195 -3.76 -20.26 9.84
CA PRO A 195 -3.42 -21.42 10.66
C PRO A 195 -4.59 -22.38 10.94
N LEU A 196 -5.77 -22.08 10.44
CA LEU A 196 -7.00 -22.82 10.67
C LEU A 196 -7.49 -23.51 9.39
N VAL A 197 -8.43 -24.44 9.55
CA VAL A 197 -9.13 -25.12 8.45
C VAL A 197 -10.62 -24.83 8.53
N ALA A 198 -11.23 -24.51 7.39
CA ALA A 198 -12.65 -24.26 7.28
C ALA A 198 -13.44 -25.58 7.20
N ARG A 199 -14.13 -25.94 8.28
CA ARG A 199 -15.04 -27.10 8.35
C ARG A 199 -16.39 -26.64 8.93
N GLY A 200 -17.15 -25.86 8.16
CA GLY A 200 -18.34 -25.15 8.63
C GLY A 200 -18.06 -24.02 9.62
N ARG A 201 -17.00 -24.13 10.40
CA ARG A 201 -16.38 -23.13 11.27
C ARG A 201 -14.87 -23.28 11.24
N TRP A 202 -14.15 -22.29 11.73
CA TRP A 202 -12.69 -22.35 11.84
C TRP A 202 -12.26 -23.37 12.89
N ARG A 203 -11.40 -24.32 12.50
CA ARG A 203 -10.77 -25.33 13.36
C ARG A 203 -9.25 -25.29 13.18
N ARG A 204 -8.51 -25.72 14.18
CA ARG A 204 -7.03 -25.79 14.10
C ARG A 204 -6.59 -26.68 12.95
N SER A 205 -5.51 -26.26 12.29
CA SER A 205 -4.78 -27.07 11.32
C SER A 205 -3.60 -27.76 12.02
N ASP A 206 -3.42 -29.05 11.78
CA ASP A 206 -2.29 -29.82 12.35
C ASP A 206 -1.06 -29.76 11.43
N ASP A 207 -1.22 -29.28 10.18
CA ASP A 207 -0.14 -29.19 9.18
C ASP A 207 0.26 -27.75 8.88
N PRO A 208 1.42 -27.27 9.43
CA PRO A 208 1.90 -25.92 9.20
C PRO A 208 2.33 -25.67 7.76
N ARG A 209 2.89 -26.71 7.09
CA ARG A 209 3.34 -26.57 5.69
C ARG A 209 2.15 -26.36 4.77
N ARG A 210 1.09 -27.14 4.95
CA ARG A 210 -0.14 -26.99 4.16
C ARG A 210 -0.80 -25.62 4.38
N SER A 211 -0.78 -25.13 5.61
CA SER A 211 -1.28 -23.79 5.93
C SER A 211 -0.45 -22.71 5.25
N ALA A 212 0.89 -22.78 5.32
CA ALA A 212 1.78 -21.83 4.67
C ALA A 212 1.65 -21.86 3.14
N LEU A 213 1.63 -23.04 2.51
CA LEU A 213 1.45 -23.18 1.06
C LEU A 213 0.11 -22.61 0.60
N ARG A 214 -0.98 -22.77 1.36
CA ARG A 214 -2.27 -22.18 1.05
C ARG A 214 -2.18 -20.65 1.03
N VAL A 215 -1.50 -20.04 1.99
CA VAL A 215 -1.29 -18.60 2.02
C VAL A 215 -0.47 -18.15 0.82
N VAL A 216 0.61 -18.84 0.48
CA VAL A 216 1.41 -18.54 -0.71
C VAL A 216 0.54 -18.57 -1.96
N HIS A 217 -0.28 -19.61 -2.14
CA HIS A 217 -1.20 -19.70 -3.30
C HIS A 217 -2.21 -18.54 -3.33
N VAL A 218 -2.74 -18.12 -2.19
CA VAL A 218 -3.67 -16.96 -2.13
C VAL A 218 -2.97 -15.67 -2.49
N VAL A 219 -1.76 -15.44 -1.98
CA VAL A 219 -0.95 -14.25 -2.26
C VAL A 219 -0.54 -14.19 -3.73
N SER A 220 -0.03 -15.30 -4.29
CA SER A 220 0.32 -15.36 -5.72
C SER A 220 -0.90 -15.23 -6.64
N ALA A 221 -2.05 -15.79 -6.24
CA ALA A 221 -3.30 -15.59 -6.99
C ALA A 221 -3.75 -14.11 -6.98
N PHE A 222 -3.62 -13.43 -5.83
CA PHE A 222 -3.85 -11.99 -5.73
C PHE A 222 -2.88 -11.21 -6.63
N ALA A 223 -1.56 -11.50 -6.56
CA ALA A 223 -0.56 -10.84 -7.39
C ALA A 223 -0.83 -11.04 -8.90
N LEU A 224 -1.28 -12.23 -9.31
CA LEU A 224 -1.67 -12.52 -10.67
C LEU A 224 -2.88 -11.69 -11.12
N GLY A 225 -3.95 -11.65 -10.31
CA GLY A 225 -5.13 -10.82 -10.59
C GLY A 225 -4.78 -9.33 -10.68
N HIS A 226 -3.97 -8.84 -9.73
CA HIS A 226 -3.46 -7.48 -9.71
C HIS A 226 -2.66 -7.15 -10.98
N SER A 227 -1.73 -8.02 -11.36
CA SER A 227 -0.90 -7.84 -12.57
C SER A 227 -1.76 -7.77 -13.83
N MET A 228 -2.80 -8.60 -13.93
CA MET A 228 -3.65 -8.67 -15.09
C MET A 228 -4.44 -7.37 -15.30
N THR A 229 -5.12 -6.87 -14.27
CA THR A 229 -5.89 -5.62 -14.39
C THR A 229 -5.01 -4.39 -14.49
N LEU A 230 -3.88 -4.37 -13.78
CA LEU A 230 -2.88 -3.32 -13.92
C LEU A 230 -2.38 -3.22 -15.38
N ALA A 231 -2.06 -4.35 -16.02
CA ALA A 231 -1.63 -4.37 -17.41
C ALA A 231 -2.74 -3.89 -18.36
N LEU A 232 -3.96 -4.43 -18.23
CA LEU A 232 -5.09 -4.06 -19.08
C LEU A 232 -5.43 -2.56 -18.96
N ALA A 233 -5.41 -2.01 -17.78
CA ALA A 233 -5.72 -0.61 -17.56
C ALA A 233 -4.57 0.32 -17.98
N SER A 234 -3.29 -0.10 -17.78
CA SER A 234 -2.12 0.66 -18.30
C SER A 234 -2.06 0.68 -19.82
N LEU A 235 -2.67 -0.30 -20.49
CA LEU A 235 -2.84 -0.33 -21.96
C LEU A 235 -4.07 0.43 -22.45
N GLY A 236 -4.83 1.05 -21.53
CA GLY A 236 -6.06 1.77 -21.89
C GLY A 236 -7.25 0.89 -22.28
N VAL A 237 -7.18 -0.43 -22.04
CA VAL A 237 -8.26 -1.38 -22.38
C VAL A 237 -9.42 -1.27 -21.38
N VAL A 238 -9.11 -0.99 -20.12
CA VAL A 238 -10.08 -0.91 -19.03
C VAL A 238 -9.96 0.44 -18.33
N HIS A 239 -11.07 1.16 -18.20
CA HIS A 239 -11.16 2.39 -17.44
C HIS A 239 -12.33 2.28 -16.45
N VAL A 240 -12.02 2.44 -15.18
CA VAL A 240 -13.01 2.39 -14.09
C VAL A 240 -12.85 3.65 -13.26
N PRO A 241 -13.95 4.34 -12.89
CA PRO A 241 -13.86 5.50 -12.02
C PRO A 241 -13.14 5.19 -10.71
N ALA A 242 -12.19 6.03 -10.31
CA ALA A 242 -11.34 5.81 -9.13
C ALA A 242 -12.16 5.58 -7.85
N GLN A 243 -13.22 6.35 -7.64
CA GLN A 243 -14.11 6.20 -6.48
C GLN A 243 -14.72 4.79 -6.39
N LEU A 244 -15.17 4.23 -7.53
CA LEU A 244 -15.72 2.88 -7.56
C LEU A 244 -14.66 1.83 -7.19
N VAL A 245 -13.45 1.99 -7.73
CA VAL A 245 -12.32 1.09 -7.42
C VAL A 245 -11.99 1.13 -5.92
N GLU A 246 -11.92 2.31 -5.32
CA GLU A 246 -11.63 2.48 -3.90
C GLU A 246 -12.73 1.88 -3.00
N CYS A 247 -14.00 2.06 -3.36
CA CYS A 247 -15.10 1.39 -2.67
C CYS A 247 -15.00 -0.14 -2.77
N LEU A 248 -14.64 -0.68 -3.95
CA LEU A 248 -14.45 -2.11 -4.14
C LEU A 248 -13.25 -2.65 -3.36
N ILE A 249 -12.17 -1.86 -3.21
CA ILE A 249 -11.04 -2.21 -2.36
C ILE A 249 -11.49 -2.30 -0.89
N ALA A 250 -12.15 -1.28 -0.37
CA ALA A 250 -12.66 -1.30 1.00
C ALA A 250 -13.63 -2.47 1.24
N LEU A 251 -14.50 -2.74 0.26
CA LEU A 251 -15.42 -3.88 0.30
C LEU A 251 -14.67 -5.23 0.31
N SER A 252 -13.58 -5.37 -0.46
CA SER A 252 -12.78 -6.60 -0.49
C SER A 252 -12.13 -6.89 0.87
N ILE A 253 -11.66 -5.85 1.57
CA ILE A 253 -11.09 -5.95 2.91
C ILE A 253 -12.18 -6.32 3.92
N LEU A 254 -13.35 -5.69 3.82
CA LEU A 254 -14.52 -6.00 4.65
C LEU A 254 -14.94 -7.47 4.50
N VAL A 255 -15.02 -7.97 3.27
CA VAL A 255 -15.34 -9.38 2.98
C VAL A 255 -14.28 -10.31 3.57
N SER A 256 -12.99 -9.96 3.47
CA SER A 256 -11.89 -10.72 4.07
C SER A 256 -11.97 -10.75 5.60
N ALA A 257 -12.32 -9.63 6.23
CA ALA A 257 -12.52 -9.55 7.68
C ALA A 257 -13.72 -10.40 8.13
N ILE A 258 -14.83 -10.38 7.39
CA ILE A 258 -15.99 -11.27 7.64
C ILE A 258 -15.61 -12.74 7.42
N HIS A 259 -14.79 -13.03 6.39
CA HIS A 259 -14.27 -14.39 6.16
C HIS A 259 -13.41 -14.86 7.34
N ALA A 260 -12.60 -13.97 7.93
CA ALA A 260 -11.82 -14.28 9.14
C ALA A 260 -12.70 -14.59 10.36
N LEU A 261 -13.90 -14.00 10.46
CA LEU A 261 -14.89 -14.37 11.49
C LEU A 261 -15.53 -15.74 11.20
N ARG A 262 -15.99 -15.93 9.95
CA ARG A 262 -16.70 -17.14 9.53
C ARG A 262 -16.25 -17.53 8.12
N PRO A 263 -15.86 -18.79 7.86
CA PRO A 263 -15.45 -19.20 6.52
C PRO A 263 -16.62 -19.03 5.53
N LEU A 264 -16.48 -18.10 4.58
CA LEU A 264 -17.50 -17.81 3.58
C LEU A 264 -17.46 -18.85 2.44
N ILE A 265 -16.27 -19.15 1.93
CA ILE A 265 -16.05 -20.07 0.79
C ILE A 265 -14.89 -21.00 1.17
N PRO A 266 -15.19 -22.14 1.80
CA PRO A 266 -14.15 -23.12 2.16
C PRO A 266 -13.44 -23.68 0.92
N GLY A 267 -12.10 -23.57 0.89
CA GLY A 267 -11.29 -24.09 -0.22
C GLY A 267 -11.22 -23.18 -1.46
N GLY A 268 -11.93 -22.04 -1.44
CA GLY A 268 -11.95 -21.05 -2.54
C GLY A 268 -11.11 -19.80 -2.25
N GLU A 269 -10.24 -19.83 -1.23
CA GLU A 269 -9.48 -18.67 -0.78
C GLU A 269 -8.58 -18.07 -1.88
N ALA A 270 -7.99 -18.92 -2.72
CA ALA A 270 -7.17 -18.46 -3.85
C ALA A 270 -8.00 -17.73 -4.92
N LEU A 271 -9.24 -18.23 -5.20
CA LEU A 271 -10.15 -17.55 -6.14
C LEU A 271 -10.61 -16.20 -5.60
N ILE A 272 -10.86 -16.10 -4.29
CA ILE A 272 -11.15 -14.83 -3.61
C ILE A 272 -9.95 -13.89 -3.74
N GLY A 273 -8.74 -14.39 -3.44
CA GLY A 273 -7.49 -13.62 -3.58
C GLY A 273 -7.30 -13.10 -4.99
N PHE A 274 -7.50 -13.93 -6.02
CA PHE A 274 -7.44 -13.52 -7.42
C PHE A 274 -8.48 -12.42 -7.75
N GLY A 275 -9.75 -12.62 -7.38
CA GLY A 275 -10.81 -11.64 -7.62
C GLY A 275 -10.54 -10.28 -6.95
N PHE A 276 -9.98 -10.30 -5.74
CA PHE A 276 -9.59 -9.06 -5.05
C PHE A 276 -8.35 -8.43 -5.68
N GLY A 277 -7.39 -9.24 -6.14
CA GLY A 277 -6.27 -8.78 -6.94
C GLY A 277 -6.72 -8.00 -8.19
N LEU A 278 -7.73 -8.52 -8.92
CA LEU A 278 -8.30 -7.81 -10.07
C LEU A 278 -8.80 -6.40 -9.71
N VAL A 279 -9.45 -6.25 -8.55
CA VAL A 279 -9.93 -4.94 -8.08
C VAL A 279 -8.76 -4.02 -7.71
N HIS A 280 -7.80 -4.53 -6.93
CA HIS A 280 -6.67 -3.72 -6.44
C HIS A 280 -5.75 -3.26 -7.56
N GLY A 281 -5.57 -4.06 -8.63
CA GLY A 281 -4.76 -3.68 -9.78
C GLY A 281 -5.29 -2.48 -10.56
N LEU A 282 -6.59 -2.24 -10.51
CA LEU A 282 -7.21 -1.07 -11.16
C LEU A 282 -6.82 0.25 -10.49
N ALA A 283 -6.56 0.26 -9.19
CA ALA A 283 -6.25 1.49 -8.45
C ALA A 283 -4.91 2.13 -8.85
N PHE A 284 -3.92 1.32 -9.24
CA PHE A 284 -2.59 1.81 -9.60
C PHE A 284 -2.42 2.04 -11.11
N ALA A 285 -3.38 1.62 -11.89
CA ALA A 285 -3.32 1.67 -13.34
C ALA A 285 -3.31 3.10 -13.90
N THR A 286 -4.09 4.00 -13.31
CA THR A 286 -4.14 5.42 -13.69
C THR A 286 -2.75 6.07 -13.55
N LEU A 287 -2.05 5.81 -12.45
CA LEU A 287 -0.71 6.35 -12.23
C LEU A 287 0.29 5.91 -13.29
N LEU A 288 0.33 4.63 -13.66
CA LEU A 288 1.25 4.15 -14.70
C LEU A 288 0.88 4.67 -16.09
N GLY A 289 -0.42 4.84 -16.38
CA GLY A 289 -0.91 5.42 -17.63
C GLY A 289 -0.44 6.86 -17.84
N THR A 290 -0.41 7.67 -16.77
CA THR A 290 0.00 9.09 -16.82
C THR A 290 1.51 9.29 -16.97
N LEU A 291 2.33 8.27 -16.66
CA LEU A 291 3.80 8.36 -16.72
C LEU A 291 4.37 8.34 -18.16
N GLY A 292 3.53 8.09 -19.17
CA GLY A 292 3.94 8.06 -20.57
C GLY A 292 4.90 6.91 -20.91
N LEU A 293 4.88 5.82 -20.12
CA LEU A 293 5.70 4.64 -20.39
C LEU A 293 5.16 3.90 -21.62
N SER A 294 6.03 3.37 -22.47
CA SER A 294 5.65 2.68 -23.68
C SER A 294 6.56 1.50 -24.01
N GLY A 295 6.06 0.58 -24.84
CA GLY A 295 6.82 -0.55 -25.34
C GLY A 295 7.47 -1.39 -24.24
N GLY A 296 8.74 -1.75 -24.44
CA GLY A 296 9.49 -2.57 -23.49
C GLY A 296 9.69 -1.93 -22.12
N ALA A 297 9.69 -0.59 -22.02
CA ALA A 297 9.80 0.12 -20.76
C ALA A 297 8.54 -0.07 -19.88
N LEU A 298 7.35 -0.05 -20.49
CA LEU A 298 6.10 -0.35 -19.81
C LEU A 298 6.07 -1.79 -19.30
N VAL A 299 6.38 -2.76 -20.16
CA VAL A 299 6.39 -4.18 -19.79
C VAL A 299 7.38 -4.44 -18.64
N SER A 300 8.61 -3.91 -18.76
CA SER A 300 9.63 -4.05 -17.72
C SER A 300 9.19 -3.42 -16.38
N SER A 301 8.58 -2.24 -16.44
CA SER A 301 8.10 -1.56 -15.23
C SER A 301 6.92 -2.29 -14.59
N LEU A 302 5.97 -2.80 -15.37
CA LEU A 302 4.85 -3.61 -14.87
C LEU A 302 5.35 -4.88 -14.20
N PHE A 303 6.29 -5.58 -14.84
CA PHE A 303 6.86 -6.82 -14.28
C PHE A 303 7.66 -6.55 -13.00
N GLY A 304 8.51 -5.52 -12.99
CA GLY A 304 9.28 -5.13 -11.81
C GLY A 304 8.38 -4.72 -10.65
N PHE A 305 7.34 -3.92 -10.92
CA PHE A 305 6.39 -3.48 -9.92
C PHE A 305 5.64 -4.66 -9.27
N ASN A 306 5.13 -5.59 -10.08
CA ASN A 306 4.44 -6.77 -9.56
C ASN A 306 5.38 -7.72 -8.79
N LEU A 307 6.63 -7.86 -9.23
CA LEU A 307 7.64 -8.60 -8.48
C LEU A 307 7.88 -7.97 -7.10
N GLY A 308 7.97 -6.64 -7.02
CA GLY A 308 8.10 -5.91 -5.76
C GLY A 308 6.91 -6.14 -4.83
N ILE A 309 5.70 -6.14 -5.36
CA ILE A 309 4.46 -6.47 -4.63
C ILE A 309 4.56 -7.87 -4.03
N GLU A 310 4.80 -8.88 -4.85
CA GLU A 310 4.82 -10.28 -4.44
C GLU A 310 5.91 -10.56 -3.40
N LEU A 311 7.13 -10.06 -3.61
CA LEU A 311 8.23 -10.19 -2.66
C LEU A 311 7.90 -9.59 -1.29
N THR A 312 7.26 -8.42 -1.27
CA THR A 312 6.87 -7.77 -0.01
C THR A 312 5.77 -8.54 0.70
N GLN A 313 4.76 -9.00 -0.02
CA GLN A 313 3.69 -9.82 0.56
C GLN A 313 4.24 -11.12 1.14
N LEU A 314 5.11 -11.81 0.41
CA LEU A 314 5.75 -13.04 0.89
C LEU A 314 6.63 -12.79 2.12
N LEU A 315 7.33 -11.65 2.17
CA LEU A 315 8.09 -11.24 3.36
C LEU A 315 7.17 -11.04 4.57
N VAL A 316 6.05 -10.34 4.42
CA VAL A 316 5.06 -10.14 5.49
C VAL A 316 4.50 -11.48 5.96
N VAL A 317 4.18 -12.38 5.04
CA VAL A 317 3.75 -13.75 5.35
C VAL A 317 4.83 -14.50 6.16
N ALA A 318 6.08 -14.45 5.72
CA ALA A 318 7.19 -15.12 6.40
C ALA A 318 7.41 -14.58 7.82
N LEU A 319 7.20 -13.28 8.04
CA LEU A 319 7.34 -12.65 9.36
C LEU A 319 6.17 -12.97 10.30
N LEU A 320 4.93 -12.97 9.81
CA LEU A 320 3.75 -13.10 10.66
C LEU A 320 3.29 -14.56 10.84
N MET A 321 3.43 -15.40 9.82
CA MET A 321 2.86 -16.74 9.82
C MET A 321 3.39 -17.66 10.94
N PRO A 322 4.70 -17.65 11.28
CA PRO A 322 5.21 -18.44 12.40
C PRO A 322 4.56 -18.06 13.74
N SER A 323 4.43 -16.76 14.00
CA SER A 323 3.80 -16.25 15.23
C SER A 323 2.32 -16.60 15.29
N LEU A 324 1.57 -16.41 14.20
CA LEU A 324 0.16 -16.77 14.11
C LEU A 324 -0.06 -18.29 14.26
N TYR A 325 0.82 -19.10 13.68
CA TYR A 325 0.75 -20.55 13.84
C TYR A 325 1.00 -20.99 15.28
N LEU A 326 1.99 -20.43 15.96
CA LEU A 326 2.24 -20.71 17.38
C LEU A 326 1.06 -20.25 18.24
N LEU A 327 0.56 -19.02 18.03
CA LEU A 327 -0.62 -18.50 18.71
C LEU A 327 -1.87 -19.35 18.48
N SER A 328 -2.04 -19.92 17.29
CA SER A 328 -3.20 -20.78 16.98
C SER A 328 -3.29 -22.02 17.87
N ARG A 329 -2.19 -22.40 18.52
CA ARG A 329 -2.12 -23.49 19.49
C ARG A 329 -2.54 -23.07 20.89
N SER A 330 -2.63 -21.77 21.18
CA SER A 330 -3.15 -21.27 22.46
C SER A 330 -4.68 -21.28 22.53
N GLY A 331 -5.22 -21.35 23.73
CA GLY A 331 -6.68 -21.24 23.95
C GLY A 331 -7.25 -19.88 23.58
N ALA A 332 -6.42 -18.83 23.67
CA ALA A 332 -6.80 -17.43 23.44
C ALA A 332 -6.90 -17.06 21.94
N TYR A 333 -6.42 -17.91 21.02
CA TYR A 333 -6.41 -17.57 19.58
C TYR A 333 -7.79 -17.28 19.01
N GLY A 334 -8.82 -17.96 19.49
CA GLY A 334 -10.19 -17.69 19.07
C GLY A 334 -10.63 -16.25 19.35
N VAL A 335 -10.30 -15.75 20.53
CA VAL A 335 -10.61 -14.37 20.96
C VAL A 335 -9.78 -13.37 20.15
N LEU A 336 -8.46 -13.63 20.01
CA LEU A 336 -7.58 -12.79 19.19
C LEU A 336 -8.07 -12.68 17.74
N ARG A 337 -8.41 -13.81 17.11
CA ARG A 337 -8.94 -13.84 15.75
C ARG A 337 -10.21 -13.02 15.60
N VAL A 338 -11.16 -13.21 16.52
CA VAL A 338 -12.42 -12.46 16.49
C VAL A 338 -12.17 -10.98 16.72
N GLY A 339 -11.32 -10.60 17.68
CA GLY A 339 -10.97 -9.21 17.95
C GLY A 339 -10.32 -8.52 16.74
N LEU A 340 -9.31 -9.15 16.12
CA LEU A 340 -8.66 -8.62 14.91
C LEU A 340 -9.62 -8.52 13.73
N ALA A 341 -10.47 -9.53 13.53
CA ALA A 341 -11.44 -9.52 12.45
C ALA A 341 -12.52 -8.44 12.64
N LEU A 342 -12.99 -8.22 13.88
CA LEU A 342 -13.91 -7.10 14.18
C LEU A 342 -13.23 -5.75 13.97
N ALA A 343 -11.99 -5.58 14.40
CA ALA A 343 -11.21 -4.37 14.09
C ALA A 343 -11.10 -4.15 12.57
N GLY A 344 -10.84 -5.21 11.80
CA GLY A 344 -10.83 -5.16 10.34
C GLY A 344 -12.18 -4.76 9.74
N VAL A 345 -13.30 -5.26 10.28
CA VAL A 345 -14.66 -4.87 9.86
C VAL A 345 -14.90 -3.37 10.11
N VAL A 346 -14.49 -2.88 11.28
CA VAL A 346 -14.68 -1.46 11.65
C VAL A 346 -13.83 -0.55 10.77
N LEU A 347 -12.55 -0.87 10.56
CA LEU A 347 -11.65 -0.09 9.70
C LEU A 347 -12.12 -0.10 8.24
N ALA A 348 -12.37 -1.27 7.67
CA ALA A 348 -12.83 -1.37 6.28
C ALA A 348 -14.22 -0.75 6.08
N GLY A 349 -15.09 -0.82 7.09
CA GLY A 349 -16.39 -0.17 7.08
C GLY A 349 -16.26 1.37 7.08
N ALA A 350 -15.38 1.93 7.91
CA ALA A 350 -15.10 3.36 7.93
C ALA A 350 -14.55 3.85 6.57
N TRP A 351 -13.60 3.13 5.99
CA TRP A 351 -13.07 3.43 4.63
C TRP A 351 -14.14 3.34 3.56
N LEU A 352 -15.04 2.34 3.63
CA LEU A 352 -16.12 2.21 2.65
C LEU A 352 -17.09 3.40 2.74
N LEU A 353 -17.43 3.85 3.95
CA LEU A 353 -18.29 5.01 4.17
C LEU A 353 -17.65 6.32 3.68
N GLU A 354 -16.36 6.51 3.93
CA GLU A 354 -15.61 7.67 3.44
C GLU A 354 -15.54 7.66 1.91
N ARG A 355 -15.05 6.56 1.32
CA ARG A 355 -14.84 6.43 -0.13
C ARG A 355 -16.14 6.47 -0.94
N SER A 356 -17.26 6.05 -0.33
CA SER A 356 -18.59 6.22 -0.93
C SER A 356 -19.14 7.64 -0.82
N GLY A 357 -18.50 8.53 -0.05
CA GLY A 357 -18.94 9.90 0.18
C GLY A 357 -20.05 10.05 1.21
N LEU A 358 -20.36 9.00 1.97
CA LEU A 358 -21.37 9.04 3.03
C LEU A 358 -20.88 9.80 4.26
N ILE A 359 -19.55 9.83 4.48
CA ILE A 359 -18.89 10.64 5.51
C ILE A 359 -17.76 11.44 4.88
N GLY A 360 -17.48 12.64 5.42
CA GLY A 360 -16.52 13.57 4.82
C GLY A 360 -15.04 13.27 5.12
N ALA A 361 -14.76 12.45 6.14
CA ALA A 361 -13.40 12.04 6.52
C ALA A 361 -13.43 10.71 7.27
N ASP A 362 -12.33 9.94 7.16
CA ASP A 362 -12.16 8.72 7.95
C ASP A 362 -11.91 9.07 9.44
N PRO A 363 -12.80 8.68 10.37
CA PRO A 363 -12.62 8.94 11.80
C PRO A 363 -11.46 8.14 12.40
N LEU A 364 -10.94 7.12 11.71
CA LEU A 364 -9.89 6.21 12.17
C LEU A 364 -8.54 6.42 11.47
N ASP A 365 -8.39 7.45 10.63
CA ASP A 365 -7.17 7.73 9.86
C ASP A 365 -5.93 7.84 10.76
N GLY A 366 -6.05 8.49 11.91
CA GLY A 366 -4.96 8.58 12.90
C GLY A 366 -4.50 7.22 13.45
N VAL A 367 -5.42 6.26 13.65
CA VAL A 367 -5.09 4.91 14.10
C VAL A 367 -4.41 4.12 12.99
N THR A 368 -4.95 4.20 11.78
CA THR A 368 -4.41 3.54 10.59
C THR A 368 -2.98 4.00 10.32
N ASN A 369 -2.73 5.30 10.31
CA ASN A 369 -1.42 5.88 10.08
C ASN A 369 -0.41 5.51 11.18
N ALA A 370 -0.83 5.45 12.44
CA ALA A 370 0.02 5.03 13.55
C ALA A 370 0.46 3.56 13.45
N LEU A 371 -0.41 2.68 12.97
CA LEU A 371 -0.11 1.25 12.76
C LEU A 371 0.87 1.05 11.59
N ILE A 372 0.64 1.74 10.47
CA ILE A 372 1.50 1.65 9.27
C ILE A 372 2.89 2.22 9.53
N ALA A 373 2.98 3.31 10.28
CA ALA A 373 4.27 3.92 10.61
C ALA A 373 5.17 3.01 11.46
N ARG A 374 4.64 1.93 12.03
CA ARG A 374 5.36 1.06 12.98
C ARG A 374 5.21 -0.45 12.66
N PRO A 375 5.51 -0.92 11.45
CA PRO A 375 5.25 -2.30 11.04
C PRO A 375 6.02 -3.33 11.88
N PHE A 376 7.25 -3.00 12.29
CA PHE A 376 8.07 -3.87 13.15
C PHE A 376 7.54 -3.96 14.58
N VAL A 377 6.88 -2.92 15.10
CA VAL A 377 6.21 -2.96 16.41
C VAL A 377 5.02 -3.91 16.35
N VAL A 378 4.23 -3.85 15.28
CA VAL A 378 3.10 -4.77 15.06
C VAL A 378 3.60 -6.22 14.95
N ALA A 379 4.62 -6.48 14.14
CA ALA A 379 5.21 -7.83 14.01
C ALA A 379 5.81 -8.31 15.35
N GLY A 380 6.50 -7.44 16.09
CA GLY A 380 7.06 -7.72 17.40
C GLY A 380 5.98 -8.04 18.44
N ALA A 381 4.84 -7.34 18.40
CA ALA A 381 3.70 -7.63 19.28
C ALA A 381 3.12 -9.04 19.04
N PHE A 382 3.00 -9.45 17.77
CA PHE A 382 2.59 -10.81 17.43
C PHE A 382 3.62 -11.86 17.92
N ALA A 383 4.91 -11.60 17.75
CA ALA A 383 5.97 -12.50 18.21
C ALA A 383 5.98 -12.61 19.74
N LEU A 384 5.85 -11.49 20.46
CA LEU A 384 5.76 -11.46 21.92
C LEU A 384 4.52 -12.20 22.43
N ALA A 385 3.35 -11.93 21.83
CA ALA A 385 2.12 -12.62 22.17
C ALA A 385 2.24 -14.15 21.96
N ALA A 386 2.92 -14.58 20.87
CA ALA A 386 3.20 -15.99 20.61
C ALA A 386 4.13 -16.61 21.67
N ALA A 387 5.17 -15.88 22.08
CA ALA A 387 6.07 -16.33 23.14
C ALA A 387 5.34 -16.45 24.50
N VAL A 388 4.58 -15.44 24.89
CA VAL A 388 3.77 -15.47 26.12
C VAL A 388 2.74 -16.60 26.09
N GLY A 389 2.03 -16.78 24.97
CA GLY A 389 1.04 -17.86 24.83
C GLY A 389 1.65 -19.26 24.90
N ARG A 390 2.92 -19.43 24.53
CA ARG A 390 3.66 -20.70 24.61
C ARG A 390 4.23 -20.97 25.99
N TYR A 391 4.82 -19.94 26.62
CA TYR A 391 5.60 -20.10 27.87
C TYR A 391 4.82 -19.65 29.11
N GLY A 392 3.75 -18.88 28.98
CA GLY A 392 2.89 -18.43 30.07
C GLY A 392 2.39 -19.59 30.97
N PRO A 393 1.85 -20.69 30.40
CA PRO A 393 1.42 -21.84 31.20
C PRO A 393 2.57 -22.52 31.96
N LEU A 394 3.79 -22.51 31.40
CA LEU A 394 4.99 -23.05 32.07
C LEU A 394 5.41 -22.16 33.24
N ALA A 395 5.30 -20.84 33.10
CA ALA A 395 5.60 -19.89 34.18
C ALA A 395 4.60 -20.02 35.32
N GLU A 396 3.30 -20.20 35.03
CA GLU A 396 2.27 -20.47 36.03
C GLU A 396 2.49 -21.80 36.76
N HIS A 397 2.82 -22.86 36.02
CA HIS A 397 3.14 -24.18 36.62
C HIS A 397 4.39 -24.08 37.51
N THR A 398 5.43 -23.37 37.07
CA THR A 398 6.63 -23.18 37.86
C THR A 398 6.35 -22.36 39.11
N ALA A 399 5.55 -21.30 39.01
CA ALA A 399 5.13 -20.50 40.17
C ALA A 399 4.31 -21.30 41.16
N ILE A 400 3.37 -22.18 40.69
CA ILE A 400 2.58 -23.05 41.54
C ILE A 400 3.46 -24.10 42.23
N ILE A 401 4.44 -24.68 41.52
CA ILE A 401 5.39 -25.65 42.11
C ILE A 401 6.24 -24.98 43.16
N VAL A 402 6.76 -23.77 42.93
CA VAL A 402 7.53 -23.00 43.87
C VAL A 402 6.67 -22.62 45.09
N LEU A 403 5.46 -22.13 44.90
CA LEU A 403 4.56 -21.77 46.00
C LEU A 403 4.12 -23.00 46.83
N THR A 404 3.95 -24.17 46.21
CA THR A 404 3.63 -25.40 46.92
C THR A 404 4.83 -25.98 47.69
N ALA A 405 6.04 -25.80 47.16
CA ALA A 405 7.30 -26.22 47.85
C ALA A 405 7.57 -25.39 49.11
N PHE A 406 7.11 -24.15 49.18
CA PHE A 406 7.27 -23.28 50.35
C PHE A 406 6.08 -23.29 51.32
N ARG A 407 5.07 -24.18 51.15
CA ARG A 407 4.02 -24.35 52.16
C ARG A 407 4.62 -24.97 53.44
N PRO A 408 4.57 -24.28 54.61
CA PRO A 408 5.03 -24.85 55.83
C PRO A 408 4.21 -26.11 56.16
N ARG A 409 4.88 -27.22 56.36
CA ARG A 409 4.26 -28.46 56.85
C ARG A 409 3.54 -28.13 58.17
N ARG A 410 2.22 -28.13 58.22
CA ARG A 410 1.46 -28.10 59.45
C ARG A 410 1.88 -29.32 60.28
N ARG A 411 2.52 -29.06 61.46
CA ARG A 411 2.76 -30.08 62.49
C ARG A 411 1.37 -30.63 62.86
N ARG A 412 1.20 -31.94 62.69
CA ARG A 412 0.13 -32.65 63.41
C ARG A 412 0.56 -32.69 64.88
N GLU A 413 -0.09 -31.92 65.72
CA GLU A 413 -0.10 -32.16 67.14
C GLU A 413 -0.91 -33.40 67.42
N TYR A 414 -0.23 -34.45 67.87
CA TYR A 414 -0.86 -35.60 68.52
C TYR A 414 -1.29 -35.11 69.90
N GLN A 415 -2.60 -35.05 70.14
CA GLN A 415 -3.15 -35.06 71.48
C GLN A 415 -3.30 -36.50 71.92
N GLU A 416 -2.59 -36.84 73.03
CA GLU A 416 -2.89 -38.02 73.85
C GLU A 416 -4.14 -37.73 74.71
#